data_2da71ee015b2e691378890efe6a53087
#
_entry.id   2da71ee015b2e691378890efe6a53087
#
_cell.length_a   1.000
_cell.length_b   1.000
_cell.length_c   1.000
_cell.angle_alpha   90.00
_cell.angle_beta   90.00
_cell.angle_gamma   90.00
#
_symmetry.space_group_name_H-M   'P 1'
#
loop_
_entity.id
_entity.type
_entity.pdbx_description
1 polymer ?
#
loop_
_entity_poly.entity_id
_entity_poly.type
_entity_poly.pdbx_seq_one_letter_code
_entity_poly.pdbx_strand_id
1 'polypeptide(L)'
;MERKAAYANLAKWFEYLNDDCGYENWSQYLIFKLSRFPLATGLDVGCGGGWFTRSFQKHGYRMTGLDKSAEMLDFAQEKALKEGVRGEYLLGDITSFRSPKKFDFVTAINDCVNYIPKNKLNAAFKSVCGALNKNGVFLFDISSERKFLEKIANTVSVDDRDDVTYMSFNKAEEDGATMEVTLFAKRADGAYERLDETHRQYRYTKAEIIAALEKNGFTVLEAEGFLGEDETQSDRLCFLAQKGGKK
;
A
#
# COMPACT_ATOMS: atom_id res chain seq x y z
N MET A 1 -8.16 16.25 -22.04
CA MET A 1 -7.68 16.61 -20.70
C MET A 1 -6.51 15.69 -20.38
N GLU A 2 -5.39 16.21 -19.86
CA GLU A 2 -4.24 15.40 -19.54
C GLU A 2 -4.51 14.57 -18.27
N ARG A 3 -4.23 13.24 -18.33
CA ARG A 3 -4.40 12.36 -17.17
C ARG A 3 -3.24 12.58 -16.19
N LYS A 4 -3.55 12.71 -14.91
CA LYS A 4 -2.55 12.83 -13.86
C LYS A 4 -1.99 11.46 -13.44
N ALA A 5 -0.90 11.49 -12.68
CA ALA A 5 -0.35 10.30 -12.03
C ALA A 5 -1.34 9.74 -10.98
N ALA A 6 -1.14 8.48 -10.62
CA ALA A 6 -1.94 7.81 -9.60
C ALA A 6 -1.99 8.62 -8.30
N TYR A 7 -3.18 8.73 -7.72
CA TYR A 7 -3.49 9.40 -6.44
C TYR A 7 -3.36 10.93 -6.42
N ALA A 8 -3.16 11.61 -7.55
CA ALA A 8 -3.12 13.07 -7.59
C ALA A 8 -4.49 13.73 -7.38
N ASN A 9 -5.58 13.08 -7.81
CA ASN A 9 -6.95 13.55 -7.65
C ASN A 9 -7.76 12.68 -6.68
N LEU A 10 -7.43 11.39 -6.63
CA LEU A 10 -8.14 10.40 -5.82
C LEU A 10 -7.89 10.59 -4.31
N ALA A 11 -6.80 11.25 -3.91
CA ALA A 11 -6.34 11.32 -2.51
C ALA A 11 -7.46 11.64 -1.51
N LYS A 12 -8.21 12.71 -1.74
CA LYS A 12 -9.29 13.15 -0.82
C LYS A 12 -10.51 12.22 -0.80
N TRP A 13 -10.69 11.39 -1.83
CA TRP A 13 -11.80 10.47 -1.98
C TRP A 13 -11.44 9.04 -1.58
N PHE A 14 -10.15 8.75 -1.44
CA PHE A 14 -9.63 7.39 -1.30
C PHE A 14 -10.22 6.66 -0.09
N GLU A 15 -10.22 7.27 1.10
CA GLU A 15 -10.80 6.63 2.28
C GLU A 15 -12.33 6.50 2.18
N TYR A 16 -13.01 7.47 1.57
CA TYR A 16 -14.46 7.43 1.37
C TYR A 16 -14.88 6.33 0.39
N LEU A 17 -14.17 6.18 -0.73
CA LEU A 17 -14.44 5.14 -1.73
C LEU A 17 -14.01 3.74 -1.27
N ASN A 18 -13.28 3.61 -0.17
CA ASN A 18 -12.82 2.35 0.40
C ASN A 18 -13.33 2.13 1.84
N ASP A 19 -14.44 2.76 2.22
CA ASP A 19 -14.99 2.65 3.57
C ASP A 19 -15.58 1.26 3.90
N ASP A 20 -15.88 0.46 2.88
CA ASP A 20 -16.34 -0.91 2.95
C ASP A 20 -15.23 -1.98 2.88
N CYS A 21 -13.96 -1.56 2.72
CA CYS A 21 -12.83 -2.48 2.58
C CYS A 21 -12.41 -3.21 3.86
N GLY A 22 -13.14 -3.05 4.98
CA GLY A 22 -12.88 -3.77 6.22
C GLY A 22 -11.52 -3.46 6.85
N TYR A 23 -11.02 -2.24 6.69
CA TYR A 23 -9.70 -1.81 7.17
C TYR A 23 -9.47 -2.07 8.67
N GLU A 24 -10.52 -2.00 9.51
CA GLU A 24 -10.39 -2.26 10.94
C GLU A 24 -9.98 -3.72 11.20
N ASN A 25 -10.69 -4.69 10.63
CA ASN A 25 -10.37 -6.10 10.75
C ASN A 25 -8.98 -6.41 10.18
N TRP A 26 -8.67 -5.78 9.07
CA TRP A 26 -7.35 -5.93 8.45
C TRP A 26 -6.24 -5.40 9.35
N SER A 27 -6.42 -4.22 9.92
CA SER A 27 -5.44 -3.64 10.85
C SER A 27 -5.23 -4.52 12.08
N GLN A 28 -6.31 -5.06 12.68
CA GLN A 28 -6.22 -5.98 13.82
C GLN A 28 -5.41 -7.23 13.48
N TYR A 29 -5.62 -7.81 12.30
CA TYR A 29 -4.84 -8.95 11.81
C TYR A 29 -3.35 -8.60 11.66
N LEU A 30 -3.01 -7.46 11.06
CA LEU A 30 -1.63 -7.02 10.91
C LEU A 30 -0.96 -6.76 12.27
N ILE A 31 -1.68 -6.12 13.20
CA ILE A 31 -1.20 -5.86 14.56
C ILE A 31 -0.96 -7.17 15.30
N PHE A 32 -1.87 -8.15 15.19
CA PHE A 32 -1.67 -9.49 15.75
C PHE A 32 -0.39 -10.12 15.24
N LYS A 33 -0.09 -10.03 13.95
CA LYS A 33 1.18 -10.54 13.40
C LYS A 33 2.40 -9.82 13.95
N LEU A 34 2.35 -8.50 14.07
CA LEU A 34 3.45 -7.69 14.59
C LEU A 34 3.65 -7.89 16.11
N SER A 35 2.59 -8.13 16.89
CA SER A 35 2.66 -8.31 18.35
C SER A 35 3.51 -9.49 18.82
N ARG A 36 3.84 -10.41 17.91
CA ARG A 36 4.74 -11.54 18.17
C ARG A 36 6.23 -11.15 18.29
N PHE A 37 6.54 -9.89 18.02
CA PHE A 37 7.90 -9.36 18.01
C PHE A 37 8.00 -8.15 18.97
N PRO A 38 9.17 -7.91 19.59
CA PRO A 38 9.39 -6.73 20.45
C PRO A 38 9.63 -5.47 19.62
N LEU A 39 8.56 -4.91 19.04
CA LEU A 39 8.60 -3.78 18.12
C LEU A 39 8.06 -2.51 18.78
N ALA A 40 8.65 -1.36 18.46
CA ALA A 40 8.22 -0.05 18.95
C ALA A 40 8.11 1.01 17.84
N THR A 41 8.96 0.92 16.81
CA THR A 41 9.04 1.93 15.75
C THR A 41 8.77 1.32 14.39
N GLY A 42 7.87 1.94 13.60
CA GLY A 42 7.49 1.46 12.27
C GLY A 42 7.61 2.51 11.18
N LEU A 43 7.90 2.05 9.96
CA LEU A 43 7.81 2.81 8.72
C LEU A 43 6.71 2.19 7.85
N ASP A 44 5.71 2.98 7.51
CA ASP A 44 4.62 2.58 6.61
C ASP A 44 4.89 3.14 5.21
N VAL A 45 5.23 2.25 4.28
CA VAL A 45 5.64 2.59 2.91
C VAL A 45 4.44 2.54 1.98
N GLY A 46 4.27 3.58 1.14
CA GLY A 46 3.06 3.76 0.37
C GLY A 46 1.87 3.98 1.29
N CYS A 47 2.08 4.78 2.34
CA CYS A 47 1.09 4.97 3.40
C CYS A 47 -0.21 5.64 2.92
N GLY A 48 -0.22 6.22 1.72
CA GLY A 48 -1.35 6.92 1.15
C GLY A 48 -1.93 7.96 2.10
N GLY A 49 -3.25 7.96 2.30
CA GLY A 49 -3.94 8.83 3.27
C GLY A 49 -3.65 8.54 4.74
N GLY A 50 -2.74 7.59 5.04
CA GLY A 50 -2.23 7.33 6.39
C GLY A 50 -3.16 6.52 7.30
N TRP A 51 -4.14 5.83 6.76
CA TRP A 51 -5.10 5.09 7.58
C TRP A 51 -4.41 4.02 8.46
N PHE A 52 -3.59 3.14 7.86
CA PHE A 52 -2.83 2.12 8.61
C PHE A 52 -1.78 2.76 9.52
N THR A 53 -1.09 3.79 9.07
CA THR A 53 -0.15 4.56 9.90
C THR A 53 -0.82 5.03 11.19
N ARG A 54 -2.02 5.69 11.10
CA ARG A 54 -2.79 6.15 12.26
C ARG A 54 -3.29 5.00 13.11
N SER A 55 -3.75 3.91 12.50
CA SER A 55 -4.22 2.74 13.23
C SER A 55 -3.10 2.12 14.09
N PHE A 56 -1.91 1.92 13.53
CA PHE A 56 -0.76 1.41 14.28
C PHE A 56 -0.33 2.37 15.41
N GLN A 57 -0.41 3.69 15.20
CA GLN A 57 -0.13 4.68 16.24
C GLN A 57 -1.12 4.58 17.41
N LYS A 58 -2.41 4.41 17.13
CA LYS A 58 -3.44 4.19 18.16
C LYS A 58 -3.20 2.93 18.99
N HIS A 59 -2.49 1.95 18.41
CA HIS A 59 -2.07 0.72 19.10
C HIS A 59 -0.69 0.82 19.77
N GLY A 60 -0.12 2.03 19.85
CA GLY A 60 1.08 2.31 20.64
C GLY A 60 2.40 2.25 19.88
N TYR A 61 2.40 1.98 18.57
CA TYR A 61 3.62 2.05 17.76
C TYR A 61 3.97 3.51 17.39
N ARG A 62 5.24 3.84 17.35
CA ARG A 62 5.73 5.11 16.80
C ARG A 62 5.92 4.97 15.29
N MET A 63 5.00 5.52 14.51
CA MET A 63 4.98 5.36 13.07
C MET A 63 5.54 6.57 12.34
N THR A 64 6.17 6.30 11.19
CA THR A 64 6.47 7.27 10.13
C THR A 64 5.81 6.77 8.86
N GLY A 65 5.02 7.59 8.17
CA GLY A 65 4.48 7.30 6.85
C GLY A 65 5.46 7.75 5.76
N LEU A 66 5.58 7.00 4.68
CA LEU A 66 6.32 7.36 3.47
C LEU A 66 5.43 7.15 2.25
N ASP A 67 5.24 8.18 1.44
CA ASP A 67 4.53 8.07 0.16
C ASP A 67 5.20 8.95 -0.90
N LYS A 68 4.99 8.63 -2.17
CA LYS A 68 5.47 9.41 -3.31
C LYS A 68 4.50 10.52 -3.75
N SER A 69 3.24 10.48 -3.29
CA SER A 69 2.21 11.49 -3.58
C SER A 69 2.16 12.53 -2.46
N ALA A 70 2.45 13.77 -2.81
CA ALA A 70 2.33 14.88 -1.88
C ALA A 70 0.85 15.09 -1.46
N GLU A 71 -0.08 14.90 -2.40
CA GLU A 71 -1.52 15.07 -2.18
C GLU A 71 -2.04 14.05 -1.16
N MET A 72 -1.55 12.80 -1.23
CA MET A 72 -1.86 11.78 -0.23
C MET A 72 -1.32 12.15 1.15
N LEU A 73 -0.08 12.65 1.22
CA LEU A 73 0.53 13.05 2.49
C LEU A 73 -0.16 14.27 3.12
N ASP A 74 -0.58 15.23 2.32
CA ASP A 74 -1.36 16.37 2.80
C ASP A 74 -2.68 15.90 3.44
N PHE A 75 -3.38 14.99 2.77
CA PHE A 75 -4.58 14.36 3.30
C PHE A 75 -4.30 13.55 4.57
N ALA A 76 -3.20 12.77 4.60
CA ALA A 76 -2.80 11.99 5.77
C ALA A 76 -2.53 12.89 7.00
N GLN A 77 -1.85 14.02 6.81
CA GLN A 77 -1.58 15.00 7.87
C GLN A 77 -2.87 15.64 8.38
N GLU A 78 -3.78 16.04 7.48
CA GLU A 78 -5.08 16.61 7.86
C GLU A 78 -5.89 15.63 8.71
N LYS A 79 -5.96 14.35 8.29
CA LYS A 79 -6.66 13.29 9.02
C LYS A 79 -6.01 13.05 10.40
N ALA A 80 -4.68 12.97 10.47
CA ALA A 80 -3.97 12.76 11.72
C ALA A 80 -4.26 13.89 12.73
N LEU A 81 -4.27 15.15 12.27
CA LEU A 81 -4.63 16.31 13.11
C LEU A 81 -6.07 16.20 13.62
N LYS A 82 -7.04 15.86 12.77
CA LYS A 82 -8.45 15.71 13.16
C LYS A 82 -8.66 14.59 14.18
N GLU A 83 -7.87 13.51 14.08
CA GLU A 83 -7.93 12.38 14.98
C GLU A 83 -7.07 12.53 16.25
N GLY A 84 -6.36 13.65 16.40
CA GLY A 84 -5.47 13.90 17.54
C GLY A 84 -4.25 12.98 17.59
N VAL A 85 -3.86 12.41 16.46
CA VAL A 85 -2.72 11.50 16.32
C VAL A 85 -1.51 12.28 15.79
N ARG A 86 -0.35 12.12 16.42
CA ARG A 86 0.90 12.73 15.91
C ARG A 86 1.51 11.85 14.84
N GLY A 87 1.42 12.27 13.56
CA GLY A 87 2.03 11.59 12.42
C GLY A 87 3.29 12.29 11.94
N GLU A 88 4.33 11.52 11.64
CA GLU A 88 5.45 11.97 10.81
C GLU A 88 5.25 11.39 9.42
N TYR A 89 5.17 12.25 8.39
CA TYR A 89 4.96 11.84 7.01
C TYR A 89 6.08 12.38 6.13
N LEU A 90 6.65 11.52 5.30
CA LEU A 90 7.81 11.82 4.46
C LEU A 90 7.45 11.62 2.99
N LEU A 91 7.78 12.59 2.15
CA LEU A 91 7.69 12.44 0.70
C LEU A 91 8.91 11.66 0.19
N GLY A 92 8.67 10.55 -0.51
CA GLY A 92 9.76 9.76 -1.08
C GLY A 92 9.33 8.50 -1.81
N ASP A 93 10.21 8.03 -2.69
CA ASP A 93 10.04 6.79 -3.45
C ASP A 93 10.84 5.66 -2.78
N ILE A 94 10.15 4.58 -2.41
CA ILE A 94 10.77 3.42 -1.76
C ILE A 94 11.90 2.79 -2.59
N THR A 95 11.86 2.92 -3.90
CA THR A 95 12.90 2.36 -4.77
C THR A 95 14.26 3.07 -4.63
N SER A 96 14.28 4.27 -4.06
CA SER A 96 15.48 5.09 -3.84
C SER A 96 15.63 5.65 -2.43
N PHE A 97 14.64 5.44 -1.57
CA PHE A 97 14.60 5.99 -0.22
C PHE A 97 15.80 5.54 0.64
N ARG A 98 16.35 6.48 1.38
CA ARG A 98 17.42 6.24 2.36
C ARG A 98 17.00 6.86 3.68
N SER A 99 16.61 6.01 4.64
CA SER A 99 16.22 6.51 5.95
C SER A 99 17.44 6.93 6.77
N PRO A 100 17.40 8.12 7.40
CA PRO A 100 18.43 8.53 8.35
C PRO A 100 18.34 7.77 9.68
N LYS A 101 17.20 7.19 9.98
CA LYS A 101 16.94 6.37 11.18
C LYS A 101 16.55 4.95 10.79
N LYS A 102 16.61 4.03 11.77
CA LYS A 102 16.19 2.64 11.60
C LYS A 102 14.87 2.39 12.31
N PHE A 103 14.14 1.40 11.80
CA PHE A 103 12.84 1.00 12.30
C PHE A 103 12.85 -0.47 12.72
N ASP A 104 12.01 -0.83 13.68
CA ASP A 104 11.87 -2.22 14.12
C ASP A 104 11.02 -3.01 13.13
N PHE A 105 10.11 -2.33 12.44
CA PHE A 105 9.35 -2.94 11.34
C PHE A 105 9.08 -1.95 10.21
N VAL A 106 8.79 -2.50 9.05
CA VAL A 106 8.30 -1.78 7.86
C VAL A 106 7.02 -2.45 7.42
N THR A 107 6.03 -1.65 7.04
CA THR A 107 4.80 -2.11 6.38
C THR A 107 4.72 -1.57 4.95
N ALA A 108 4.03 -2.28 4.06
CA ALA A 108 3.64 -1.80 2.73
C ALA A 108 2.28 -2.44 2.40
N ILE A 109 1.21 -1.79 2.86
CA ILE A 109 -0.13 -2.35 2.92
C ILE A 109 -1.00 -1.83 1.77
N ASN A 110 -1.99 -2.62 1.39
CA ASN A 110 -2.96 -2.35 0.34
C ASN A 110 -2.31 -2.27 -1.05
N ASP A 111 -1.68 -3.41 -1.44
CA ASP A 111 -1.05 -3.64 -2.75
C ASP A 111 -0.04 -2.55 -3.20
N CYS A 112 0.55 -1.83 -2.25
CA CYS A 112 1.60 -0.85 -2.51
C CYS A 112 2.74 -1.45 -3.38
N VAL A 113 3.15 -2.69 -3.11
CA VAL A 113 4.20 -3.38 -3.85
C VAL A 113 3.84 -3.58 -5.32
N ASN A 114 2.56 -3.72 -5.66
CA ASN A 114 2.11 -3.87 -7.05
C ASN A 114 2.31 -2.58 -7.89
N TYR A 115 2.54 -1.43 -7.28
CA TYR A 115 2.90 -0.19 -7.98
C TYR A 115 4.40 -0.08 -8.32
N ILE A 116 5.22 -1.03 -7.86
CA ILE A 116 6.67 -1.03 -8.12
C ILE A 116 6.93 -1.80 -9.43
N PRO A 117 7.61 -1.21 -10.43
CA PRO A 117 8.00 -1.93 -11.64
C PRO A 117 8.90 -3.15 -11.33
N LYS A 118 8.73 -4.26 -12.07
CA LYS A 118 9.49 -5.50 -11.84
C LYS A 118 11.00 -5.29 -11.77
N ASN A 119 11.56 -4.45 -12.62
CA ASN A 119 12.99 -4.12 -12.64
C ASN A 119 13.45 -3.27 -11.43
N LYS A 120 12.52 -2.68 -10.66
CA LYS A 120 12.82 -1.90 -9.45
C LYS A 120 12.52 -2.63 -8.13
N LEU A 121 11.91 -3.81 -8.17
CA LEU A 121 11.54 -4.56 -6.95
C LEU A 121 12.73 -4.81 -6.03
N ASN A 122 13.87 -5.24 -6.58
CA ASN A 122 15.09 -5.44 -5.79
C ASN A 122 15.61 -4.14 -5.14
N ALA A 123 15.50 -3.01 -5.83
CA ALA A 123 15.90 -1.71 -5.27
C ALA A 123 14.99 -1.32 -4.10
N ALA A 124 13.68 -1.53 -4.23
CA ALA A 124 12.71 -1.29 -3.16
C ALA A 124 12.99 -2.16 -1.93
N PHE A 125 13.14 -3.48 -2.11
CA PHE A 125 13.41 -4.39 -0.98
C PHE A 125 14.78 -4.14 -0.33
N LYS A 126 15.78 -3.72 -1.10
CA LYS A 126 17.07 -3.24 -0.56
C LYS A 126 16.90 -1.97 0.28
N SER A 127 16.05 -1.04 -0.13
CA SER A 127 15.74 0.18 0.63
C SER A 127 15.02 -0.18 1.94
N VAL A 128 14.02 -1.08 1.91
CA VAL A 128 13.34 -1.59 3.10
C VAL A 128 14.34 -2.26 4.05
N CYS A 129 15.16 -3.19 3.56
CA CYS A 129 16.21 -3.84 4.36
C CYS A 129 17.16 -2.81 4.96
N GLY A 130 17.51 -1.77 4.18
CA GLY A 130 18.33 -0.66 4.63
C GLY A 130 17.70 0.18 5.74
N ALA A 131 16.37 0.30 5.77
CA ALA A 131 15.63 1.05 6.80
C ALA A 131 15.42 0.27 8.09
N LEU A 132 15.49 -1.06 8.06
CA LEU A 132 15.27 -1.93 9.22
C LEU A 132 16.47 -2.04 10.17
N ASN A 133 16.19 -2.13 11.46
CA ASN A 133 17.08 -2.63 12.49
C ASN A 133 17.50 -4.09 12.21
N LYS A 134 18.51 -4.60 12.93
CA LYS A 134 18.83 -6.03 12.93
C LYS A 134 17.64 -6.81 13.49
N ASN A 135 17.26 -7.91 12.84
CA ASN A 135 16.07 -8.72 13.14
C ASN A 135 14.73 -7.98 13.00
N GLY A 136 14.73 -6.78 12.43
CA GLY A 136 13.50 -6.07 12.11
C GLY A 136 12.66 -6.82 11.07
N VAL A 137 11.34 -6.59 11.04
CA VAL A 137 10.42 -7.33 10.20
C VAL A 137 9.81 -6.45 9.11
N PHE A 138 9.50 -7.06 7.97
CA PHE A 138 8.79 -6.46 6.85
C PHE A 138 7.47 -7.21 6.64
N LEU A 139 6.36 -6.51 6.82
CA LEU A 139 5.00 -7.01 6.66
C LEU A 139 4.32 -6.26 5.52
N PHE A 140 3.89 -6.98 4.50
CA PHE A 140 3.27 -6.38 3.32
C PHE A 140 2.32 -7.33 2.63
N ASP A 141 1.57 -6.82 1.68
CA ASP A 141 0.69 -7.60 0.83
C ASP A 141 0.87 -7.26 -0.66
N ILE A 142 0.39 -8.17 -1.49
CA ILE A 142 0.21 -7.98 -2.92
C ILE A 142 -1.17 -8.46 -3.34
N SER A 143 -1.72 -7.86 -4.40
CA SER A 143 -2.82 -8.46 -5.15
C SER A 143 -2.34 -9.76 -5.78
N SER A 144 -3.10 -10.85 -5.59
CA SER A 144 -2.76 -12.18 -6.11
C SER A 144 -2.83 -12.23 -7.64
N GLU A 145 -2.16 -13.21 -8.25
CA GLU A 145 -2.29 -13.46 -9.69
C GLU A 145 -3.74 -13.75 -10.07
N ARG A 146 -4.47 -14.49 -9.22
CA ARG A 146 -5.90 -14.77 -9.40
C ARG A 146 -6.70 -13.48 -9.51
N LYS A 147 -6.52 -12.52 -8.58
CA LYS A 147 -7.20 -11.22 -8.62
C LYS A 147 -6.90 -10.46 -9.90
N PHE A 148 -5.65 -10.46 -10.36
CA PHE A 148 -5.30 -9.81 -11.65
C PHE A 148 -6.03 -10.44 -12.82
N LEU A 149 -6.10 -11.77 -12.90
CA LEU A 149 -6.70 -12.47 -14.02
C LEU A 149 -8.23 -12.44 -14.02
N GLU A 150 -8.86 -12.55 -12.84
CA GLU A 150 -10.30 -12.73 -12.72
C GLU A 150 -11.06 -11.41 -12.45
N LYS A 151 -10.42 -10.45 -11.76
CA LYS A 151 -11.12 -9.25 -11.25
C LYS A 151 -10.57 -7.92 -11.76
N ILE A 152 -9.31 -7.88 -12.21
CA ILE A 152 -8.69 -6.62 -12.69
C ILE A 152 -8.61 -6.61 -14.21
N ALA A 153 -8.15 -7.70 -14.83
CA ALA A 153 -7.87 -7.75 -16.26
C ALA A 153 -9.12 -7.49 -17.10
N ASN A 154 -9.06 -6.46 -17.98
CA ASN A 154 -10.11 -6.10 -18.92
C ASN A 154 -11.50 -5.91 -18.29
N THR A 155 -11.55 -5.34 -17.10
CA THR A 155 -12.80 -5.06 -16.38
C THR A 155 -13.13 -3.57 -16.37
N VAL A 156 -14.37 -3.26 -16.09
CA VAL A 156 -14.85 -1.91 -15.79
C VAL A 156 -15.43 -1.95 -14.37
N SER A 157 -14.99 -1.05 -13.52
CA SER A 157 -15.54 -0.88 -12.17
C SER A 157 -16.19 0.50 -12.06
N VAL A 158 -17.35 0.56 -11.42
CA VAL A 158 -18.07 1.81 -11.14
C VAL A 158 -18.50 1.78 -9.68
N ASP A 159 -18.24 2.86 -8.96
CA ASP A 159 -18.77 3.13 -7.63
C ASP A 159 -19.43 4.52 -7.68
N ASP A 160 -20.74 4.55 -7.54
CA ASP A 160 -21.56 5.77 -7.67
C ASP A 160 -22.09 6.15 -6.29
N ARG A 161 -21.63 7.28 -5.78
CA ARG A 161 -21.99 7.81 -4.45
C ARG A 161 -22.52 9.24 -4.56
N ASP A 162 -23.11 9.75 -3.49
CA ASP A 162 -23.78 11.07 -3.48
C ASP A 162 -22.90 12.24 -3.94
N ASP A 163 -21.61 12.21 -3.61
CA ASP A 163 -20.68 13.31 -3.88
C ASP A 163 -19.63 12.98 -4.94
N VAL A 164 -19.49 11.72 -5.32
CA VAL A 164 -18.48 11.29 -6.30
C VAL A 164 -18.87 10.01 -6.99
N THR A 165 -18.73 9.99 -8.32
CA THR A 165 -18.77 8.75 -9.11
C THR A 165 -17.34 8.39 -9.50
N TYR A 166 -16.89 7.21 -9.11
CA TYR A 166 -15.62 6.61 -9.52
C TYR A 166 -15.86 5.64 -10.66
N MET A 167 -15.02 5.71 -11.68
CA MET A 167 -15.03 4.77 -12.82
C MET A 167 -13.58 4.34 -13.10
N SER A 168 -13.36 3.05 -13.28
CA SER A 168 -12.06 2.50 -13.69
C SER A 168 -12.23 1.59 -14.89
N PHE A 169 -11.49 1.89 -15.94
CA PHE A 169 -11.39 1.06 -17.15
C PHE A 169 -10.03 0.36 -17.10
N ASN A 170 -10.05 -0.93 -16.85
CA ASN A 170 -8.85 -1.71 -16.60
C ASN A 170 -8.47 -2.48 -17.87
N LYS A 171 -7.24 -2.30 -18.32
CA LYS A 171 -6.64 -3.01 -19.44
C LYS A 171 -5.58 -3.96 -18.95
N ALA A 172 -5.69 -5.24 -19.36
CA ALA A 172 -4.64 -6.22 -19.13
C ALA A 172 -3.37 -5.84 -19.90
N GLU A 173 -2.23 -6.03 -19.24
CA GLU A 173 -0.89 -5.92 -19.83
C GLU A 173 -0.13 -7.22 -19.56
N GLU A 174 0.97 -7.46 -20.29
CA GLU A 174 1.78 -8.67 -20.15
C GLU A 174 2.20 -8.93 -18.69
N ASP A 175 2.62 -7.89 -17.98
CA ASP A 175 3.16 -7.96 -16.62
C ASP A 175 2.25 -7.31 -15.55
N GLY A 176 0.95 -7.08 -15.85
CA GLY A 176 0.04 -6.48 -14.88
C GLY A 176 -1.22 -5.87 -15.51
N ALA A 177 -1.57 -4.66 -15.11
CA ALA A 177 -2.72 -3.92 -15.64
C ALA A 177 -2.49 -2.41 -15.61
N THR A 178 -3.04 -1.72 -16.62
CA THR A 178 -3.22 -0.27 -16.61
C THR A 178 -4.68 0.04 -16.31
N MET A 179 -4.92 0.92 -15.35
CA MET A 179 -6.25 1.33 -14.92
C MET A 179 -6.43 2.82 -15.24
N GLU A 180 -7.35 3.12 -16.13
CA GLU A 180 -7.75 4.48 -16.45
C GLU A 180 -8.90 4.88 -15.54
N VAL A 181 -8.60 5.69 -14.53
CA VAL A 181 -9.56 6.14 -13.52
C VAL A 181 -10.13 7.48 -13.91
N THR A 182 -11.43 7.62 -13.81
CA THR A 182 -12.17 8.89 -13.94
C THR A 182 -13.04 9.09 -12.70
N LEU A 183 -12.96 10.26 -12.11
CA LEU A 183 -13.86 10.70 -11.05
C LEU A 183 -14.75 11.82 -11.58
N PHE A 184 -16.02 11.78 -11.24
CA PHE A 184 -16.91 12.93 -11.32
C PHE A 184 -17.22 13.38 -9.89
N ALA A 185 -16.55 14.43 -9.46
CA ALA A 185 -16.66 14.92 -8.10
C ALA A 185 -17.60 16.14 -8.02
N LYS A 186 -18.58 16.10 -7.13
CA LYS A 186 -19.54 17.18 -6.93
C LYS A 186 -18.87 18.37 -6.28
N ARG A 187 -19.10 19.54 -6.84
CA ARG A 187 -18.62 20.83 -6.33
C ARG A 187 -19.68 21.49 -5.45
N ALA A 188 -19.27 22.48 -4.68
CA ALA A 188 -20.17 23.24 -3.81
C ALA A 188 -21.30 23.98 -4.56
N ASP A 189 -21.09 24.32 -5.83
CA ASP A 189 -22.09 24.94 -6.71
C ASP A 189 -23.08 23.92 -7.35
N GLY A 190 -22.94 22.61 -7.02
CA GLY A 190 -23.74 21.53 -7.54
C GLY A 190 -23.31 20.99 -8.90
N ALA A 191 -22.33 21.62 -9.55
CA ALA A 191 -21.72 21.10 -10.78
C ALA A 191 -20.75 19.95 -10.46
N TYR A 192 -20.45 19.11 -11.48
CA TYR A 192 -19.46 18.05 -11.35
C TYR A 192 -18.16 18.43 -12.06
N GLU A 193 -17.04 18.16 -11.38
CA GLU A 193 -15.72 18.25 -11.94
C GLU A 193 -15.25 16.87 -12.37
N ARG A 194 -14.76 16.76 -13.60
CA ARG A 194 -14.13 15.53 -14.08
C ARG A 194 -12.63 15.55 -13.78
N LEU A 195 -12.15 14.48 -13.13
CA LEU A 195 -10.77 14.27 -12.76
C LEU A 195 -10.28 12.95 -13.32
N ASP A 196 -9.19 12.94 -14.07
CA ASP A 196 -8.67 11.75 -14.73
C ASP A 196 -7.29 11.39 -14.19
N GLU A 197 -7.06 10.10 -13.93
CA GLU A 197 -5.77 9.53 -13.49
C GLU A 197 -5.44 8.26 -14.26
N THR A 198 -4.17 7.88 -14.27
CA THR A 198 -3.73 6.58 -14.75
C THR A 198 -2.95 5.87 -13.67
N HIS A 199 -3.37 4.65 -13.36
CA HIS A 199 -2.68 3.75 -12.44
C HIS A 199 -2.05 2.61 -13.22
N ARG A 200 -0.84 2.21 -12.84
CA ARG A 200 -0.14 1.05 -13.38
C ARG A 200 0.21 0.12 -12.24
N GLN A 201 -0.32 -1.10 -12.28
CA GLN A 201 0.02 -2.16 -11.33
C GLN A 201 0.71 -3.32 -12.03
N TYR A 202 1.69 -3.90 -11.35
CA TYR A 202 2.49 -5.03 -11.83
C TYR A 202 2.06 -6.29 -11.10
N ARG A 203 1.85 -7.36 -11.86
CA ARG A 203 1.53 -8.69 -11.33
C ARG A 203 2.82 -9.39 -10.91
N TYR A 204 2.83 -9.88 -9.68
CA TYR A 204 3.91 -10.67 -9.11
C TYR A 204 3.41 -12.05 -8.72
N THR A 205 4.20 -13.07 -9.00
CA THR A 205 4.01 -14.40 -8.43
C THR A 205 4.56 -14.44 -7.00
N LYS A 206 4.04 -15.37 -6.18
CA LYS A 206 4.59 -15.64 -4.84
C LYS A 206 6.08 -15.97 -4.90
N ALA A 207 6.51 -16.76 -5.90
CA ALA A 207 7.90 -17.15 -6.09
C ALA A 207 8.82 -15.95 -6.42
N GLU A 208 8.38 -15.00 -7.27
CA GLU A 208 9.15 -13.79 -7.58
C GLU A 208 9.37 -12.94 -6.32
N ILE A 209 8.34 -12.80 -5.48
CA ILE A 209 8.43 -12.04 -4.22
C ILE A 209 9.40 -12.71 -3.25
N ILE A 210 9.28 -14.03 -3.03
CA ILE A 210 10.17 -14.77 -2.13
C ILE A 210 11.61 -14.65 -2.60
N ALA A 211 11.90 -14.90 -3.88
CA ALA A 211 13.24 -14.79 -4.44
C ALA A 211 13.84 -13.37 -4.27
N ALA A 212 13.01 -12.33 -4.46
CA ALA A 212 13.45 -10.96 -4.27
C ALA A 212 13.73 -10.63 -2.78
N LEU A 213 12.93 -11.14 -1.84
CA LEU A 213 13.16 -11.00 -0.41
C LEU A 213 14.47 -11.63 0.01
N GLU A 214 14.68 -12.91 -0.34
CA GLU A 214 15.89 -13.68 0.00
C GLU A 214 17.16 -13.02 -0.59
N LYS A 215 17.11 -12.60 -1.85
CA LYS A 215 18.20 -11.86 -2.51
C LYS A 215 18.59 -10.59 -1.77
N ASN A 216 17.64 -9.94 -1.09
CA ASN A 216 17.86 -8.69 -0.36
C ASN A 216 18.06 -8.88 1.15
N GLY A 217 18.35 -10.12 1.60
CA GLY A 217 18.76 -10.43 2.97
C GLY A 217 17.62 -10.63 3.95
N PHE A 218 16.42 -10.99 3.46
CA PHE A 218 15.30 -11.38 4.28
C PHE A 218 15.16 -12.91 4.36
N THR A 219 14.66 -13.38 5.48
CA THR A 219 14.10 -14.72 5.65
C THR A 219 12.59 -14.60 5.66
N VAL A 220 11.90 -15.29 4.77
CA VAL A 220 10.43 -15.33 4.74
C VAL A 220 9.93 -16.19 5.89
N LEU A 221 9.15 -15.61 6.78
CA LEU A 221 8.54 -16.32 7.91
C LEU A 221 7.16 -16.84 7.56
N GLU A 222 6.38 -16.04 6.82
CA GLU A 222 5.02 -16.39 6.39
C GLU A 222 4.75 -15.83 5.00
N ALA A 223 3.96 -16.57 4.22
CA ALA A 223 3.42 -16.14 2.94
C ALA A 223 2.08 -16.88 2.75
N GLU A 224 0.97 -16.19 3.02
CA GLU A 224 -0.38 -16.77 3.12
C GLU A 224 -1.45 -15.90 2.45
N GLY A 225 -2.65 -16.44 2.27
CA GLY A 225 -3.80 -15.67 1.81
C GLY A 225 -4.23 -14.60 2.83
N PHE A 226 -5.04 -13.66 2.37
CA PHE A 226 -5.53 -12.54 3.18
C PHE A 226 -6.32 -13.02 4.40
N LEU A 227 -6.02 -12.47 5.57
CA LEU A 227 -6.64 -12.85 6.86
C LEU A 227 -6.54 -14.36 7.20
N GLY A 228 -5.53 -15.06 6.65
CA GLY A 228 -5.36 -16.50 6.86
C GLY A 228 -6.19 -17.38 5.92
N GLU A 229 -6.75 -16.82 4.86
CA GLU A 229 -7.41 -17.60 3.80
C GLU A 229 -6.44 -18.55 3.09
N ASP A 230 -6.99 -19.53 2.40
CA ASP A 230 -6.23 -20.36 1.46
C ASP A 230 -5.64 -19.46 0.35
N GLU A 231 -4.32 -19.52 0.17
CA GLU A 231 -3.62 -18.67 -0.79
C GLU A 231 -4.09 -18.84 -2.24
N THR A 232 -4.61 -20.02 -2.59
CA THR A 232 -5.09 -20.32 -3.93
C THR A 232 -6.46 -19.69 -4.22
N GLN A 233 -7.20 -19.36 -3.18
CA GLN A 233 -8.54 -18.73 -3.26
C GLN A 233 -8.52 -17.25 -2.93
N SER A 234 -7.45 -16.75 -2.34
CA SER A 234 -7.36 -15.38 -1.87
C SER A 234 -7.05 -14.39 -3.00
N ASP A 235 -7.72 -13.25 -2.97
CA ASP A 235 -7.43 -12.13 -3.87
C ASP A 235 -6.14 -11.38 -3.49
N ARG A 236 -5.57 -11.70 -2.32
CA ARG A 236 -4.43 -10.99 -1.74
C ARG A 236 -3.52 -11.96 -1.03
N LEU A 237 -2.21 -11.79 -1.20
CA LEU A 237 -1.20 -12.56 -0.48
C LEU A 237 -0.46 -11.65 0.50
N CYS A 238 -0.39 -12.08 1.76
CA CYS A 238 0.34 -11.40 2.83
C CYS A 238 1.68 -12.06 3.07
N PHE A 239 2.72 -11.26 3.24
CA PHE A 239 4.09 -11.71 3.50
C PHE A 239 4.60 -11.11 4.80
N LEU A 240 5.16 -11.95 5.64
CA LEU A 240 5.96 -11.54 6.80
C LEU A 240 7.37 -12.06 6.62
N ALA A 241 8.33 -11.16 6.56
CA ALA A 241 9.74 -11.48 6.37
C ALA A 241 10.60 -10.79 7.43
N GLN A 242 11.65 -11.43 7.87
CA GLN A 242 12.60 -10.89 8.87
C GLN A 242 13.93 -10.61 8.21
N LYS A 243 14.50 -9.44 8.51
CA LYS A 243 15.86 -9.09 8.11
C LYS A 243 16.84 -10.04 8.76
N GLY A 244 17.58 -10.82 7.95
CA GLY A 244 18.63 -11.71 8.40
C GLY A 244 19.75 -10.97 9.10
N GLY A 245 20.33 -11.57 10.12
CA GLY A 245 21.64 -11.16 10.63
C GLY A 245 22.68 -11.42 9.52
N LYS A 246 23.61 -10.49 9.27
CA LYS A 246 24.81 -10.83 8.48
C LYS A 246 25.45 -12.05 9.16
N LYS A 247 25.56 -13.15 8.42
CA LYS A 247 26.44 -14.26 8.82
C LYS A 247 27.87 -13.75 8.89
#